data_6ea5cf7624e361d9aa67aa8a5ed132bb
#
_entry.id   6ea5cf7624e361d9aa67aa8a5ed132bb
#
_cell.length_a   1.000
_cell.length_b   1.000
_cell.length_c   1.000
_cell.angle_alpha   90.00
_cell.angle_beta   90.00
_cell.angle_gamma   90.00
#
_symmetry.space_group_name_H-M   'P 1'
#
loop_
_entity.id
_entity.type
_entity.pdbx_description
1 polymer ?
#
loop_
_entity_poly.entity_id
_entity_poly.type
_entity_poly.pdbx_seq_one_letter_code
_entity_poly.pdbx_strand_id
1 'polypeptide(L)'
;MLLAALTLAWLELRGPDIPYEMLEAKFADDATRFVDLPGGLHVHYQEEGHASLPLLVLLHGYGDSYTTWDGWVRELGRQFRIIRLDFPGHGLTRAPCDYVLRGDALAEFVDAFAAKLDLPQFSLAGSSMGGSVAWQLALRHPDRINALILVDAAGFPNEQSPVRLPIAYQIARFRLGRVVLRNIDNQSLIDDLLKADVYDKSVITPALVDRWAEFQRAPGHRTILMSADPTTLNNASAPVLLYLQAPTLVITGDSDVVVEPASARKLAAAIPGAKLIVYPHVGHLPQIEIPQRSAADAAAFLQSRP
;
A
#
# COMPACT_ATOMS: atom_id res chain seq x y z
N MET A 1 17.78 -21.30 35.63
CA MET A 1 18.59 -21.24 34.40
C MET A 1 17.71 -21.12 33.14
N LEU A 2 16.74 -21.99 32.89
CA LEU A 2 15.89 -21.94 31.70
C LEU A 2 15.14 -20.61 31.55
N LEU A 3 14.52 -20.10 32.64
CA LEU A 3 13.80 -18.83 32.65
C LEU A 3 14.71 -17.64 32.30
N ALA A 4 15.93 -17.60 32.85
CA ALA A 4 16.90 -16.57 32.54
C ALA A 4 17.37 -16.62 31.08
N ALA A 5 17.59 -17.81 30.54
CA ALA A 5 17.93 -17.99 29.13
C ALA A 5 16.79 -17.54 28.20
N LEU A 6 15.52 -17.88 28.52
CA LEU A 6 14.35 -17.42 27.77
C LEU A 6 14.17 -15.90 27.85
N THR A 7 14.43 -15.30 29.03
CA THR A 7 14.38 -13.84 29.19
C THR A 7 15.44 -13.14 28.38
N LEU A 8 16.68 -13.66 28.38
CA LEU A 8 17.78 -13.11 27.57
C LEU A 8 17.48 -13.22 26.08
N ALA A 9 17.03 -14.38 25.61
CA ALA A 9 16.62 -14.59 24.22
C ALA A 9 15.49 -13.65 23.82
N TRP A 10 14.51 -13.43 24.70
CA TRP A 10 13.45 -12.46 24.45
C TRP A 10 13.97 -11.02 24.35
N LEU A 11 14.88 -10.62 25.23
CA LEU A 11 15.49 -9.27 25.21
C LEU A 11 16.30 -9.02 23.95
N GLU A 12 16.95 -10.05 23.40
CA GLU A 12 17.71 -9.99 22.15
C GLU A 12 16.80 -9.95 20.92
N LEU A 13 15.69 -10.70 20.94
CA LEU A 13 14.77 -10.80 19.81
C LEU A 13 13.75 -9.68 19.74
N ARG A 14 13.48 -8.97 20.83
CA ARG A 14 12.46 -7.94 20.83
C ARG A 14 12.86 -6.72 19.99
N GLY A 15 11.95 -6.25 19.17
CA GLY A 15 12.06 -4.97 18.46
C GLY A 15 11.23 -3.89 19.17
N PRO A 16 11.80 -3.02 20.01
CA PRO A 16 11.04 -1.97 20.68
C PRO A 16 10.45 -0.98 19.65
N ASP A 17 9.37 -0.32 20.02
CA ASP A 17 8.81 0.74 19.20
C ASP A 17 9.82 1.89 19.06
N ILE A 18 9.76 2.57 17.92
CA ILE A 18 10.55 3.77 17.62
C ILE A 18 9.61 4.98 17.77
N PRO A 19 9.92 5.94 18.67
CA PRO A 19 9.10 7.13 18.82
C PRO A 19 8.87 7.88 17.50
N TYR A 20 7.67 8.42 17.29
CA TYR A 20 7.33 9.18 16.08
C TYR A 20 8.30 10.34 15.82
N GLU A 21 8.74 11.04 16.88
CA GLU A 21 9.68 12.15 16.78
C GLU A 21 11.02 11.72 16.15
N MET A 22 11.46 10.49 16.39
CA MET A 22 12.67 9.94 15.78
C MET A 22 12.44 9.56 14.33
N LEU A 23 11.27 8.98 14.01
CA LEU A 23 10.90 8.63 12.63
C LEU A 23 10.70 9.89 11.78
N GLU A 24 10.01 10.90 12.31
CA GLU A 24 9.83 12.18 11.65
C GLU A 24 11.17 12.90 11.41
N ALA A 25 12.05 12.93 12.41
CA ALA A 25 13.40 13.52 12.24
C ALA A 25 14.23 12.83 11.15
N LYS A 26 13.96 11.55 10.87
CA LYS A 26 14.68 10.77 9.85
C LYS A 26 14.03 10.81 8.48
N PHE A 27 12.71 10.83 8.41
CA PHE A 27 11.96 10.59 7.17
C PHE A 27 11.09 11.76 6.71
N ALA A 28 10.83 12.74 7.57
CA ALA A 28 10.11 13.94 7.16
C ALA A 28 11.03 14.89 6.37
N ASP A 29 10.44 15.55 5.38
CA ASP A 29 11.08 16.54 4.51
C ASP A 29 10.15 17.75 4.24
N ASP A 30 10.53 18.62 3.32
CA ASP A 30 9.77 19.82 2.97
C ASP A 30 8.38 19.53 2.35
N ALA A 31 8.19 18.32 1.80
CA ALA A 31 6.90 17.87 1.24
C ALA A 31 5.97 17.27 2.29
N THR A 32 6.48 16.96 3.48
CA THR A 32 5.74 16.34 4.59
C THR A 32 4.65 17.26 5.12
N ARG A 33 3.45 16.71 5.23
CA ARG A 33 2.25 17.38 5.78
C ARG A 33 1.52 16.43 6.71
N PHE A 34 0.74 17.01 7.63
CA PHE A 34 -0.16 16.27 8.50
C PHE A 34 -1.54 16.91 8.52
N VAL A 35 -2.57 16.08 8.68
CA VAL A 35 -3.94 16.51 8.85
C VAL A 35 -4.65 15.63 9.87
N ASP A 36 -5.44 16.27 10.75
CA ASP A 36 -6.23 15.56 11.76
C ASP A 36 -7.59 15.17 11.18
N LEU A 37 -7.93 13.89 11.31
CA LEU A 37 -9.24 13.35 10.99
C LEU A 37 -9.95 12.87 12.28
N PRO A 38 -11.28 12.74 12.25
CA PRO A 38 -12.04 12.18 13.37
C PRO A 38 -11.51 10.80 13.80
N GLY A 39 -11.74 10.45 15.07
CA GLY A 39 -11.30 9.17 15.61
C GLY A 39 -9.85 9.11 16.07
N GLY A 40 -9.20 10.27 16.26
CA GLY A 40 -7.81 10.34 16.76
C GLY A 40 -6.76 10.00 15.72
N LEU A 41 -7.09 10.18 14.44
CA LEU A 41 -6.17 9.98 13.34
C LEU A 41 -5.38 11.26 13.06
N HIS A 42 -4.04 11.18 13.12
CA HIS A 42 -3.11 12.21 12.67
C HIS A 42 -2.40 11.71 11.41
N VAL A 43 -2.94 12.10 10.26
CA VAL A 43 -2.63 11.50 8.96
C VAL A 43 -1.44 12.20 8.33
N HIS A 44 -0.39 11.44 8.06
CA HIS A 44 0.74 11.88 7.27
C HIS A 44 0.44 11.76 5.78
N TYR A 45 0.86 12.76 5.03
CA TYR A 45 0.91 12.72 3.57
C TYR A 45 2.05 13.59 3.05
N GLN A 46 2.47 13.33 1.83
CA GLN A 46 3.35 14.23 1.09
C GLN A 46 2.62 14.80 -0.10
N GLU A 47 2.94 16.04 -0.42
CA GLU A 47 2.39 16.77 -1.56
C GLU A 47 3.52 17.33 -2.41
N GLU A 48 3.59 16.88 -3.66
CA GLU A 48 4.60 17.28 -4.64
C GLU A 48 3.96 17.74 -5.92
N GLY A 49 4.74 18.51 -6.72
CA GLY A 49 4.28 19.10 -7.96
C GLY A 49 3.59 20.45 -7.76
N HIS A 50 3.24 21.10 -8.87
CA HIS A 50 2.62 22.43 -8.83
C HIS A 50 1.09 22.31 -8.65
N ALA A 51 0.50 23.17 -7.85
CA ALA A 51 -0.92 23.13 -7.48
C ALA A 51 -1.89 23.24 -8.68
N SER A 52 -1.47 23.82 -9.80
CA SER A 52 -2.30 23.94 -11.02
C SER A 52 -2.30 22.69 -11.90
N LEU A 53 -1.46 21.69 -11.60
CA LEU A 53 -1.40 20.45 -12.35
C LEU A 53 -2.56 19.51 -11.98
N PRO A 54 -2.93 18.56 -12.88
CA PRO A 54 -3.92 17.54 -12.55
C PRO A 54 -3.53 16.75 -11.30
N LEU A 55 -4.50 16.53 -10.41
CA LEU A 55 -4.24 15.85 -9.13
C LEU A 55 -4.22 14.33 -9.30
N LEU A 56 -3.17 13.71 -8.78
CA LEU A 56 -2.98 12.27 -8.67
C LEU A 56 -2.76 11.87 -7.20
N VAL A 57 -3.67 11.07 -6.65
CA VAL A 57 -3.55 10.52 -5.30
C VAL A 57 -3.01 9.09 -5.39
N LEU A 58 -2.02 8.76 -4.54
CA LEU A 58 -1.32 7.48 -4.53
C LEU A 58 -1.52 6.76 -3.20
N LEU A 59 -1.98 5.51 -3.25
CA LEU A 59 -2.27 4.64 -2.11
C LEU A 59 -1.33 3.43 -2.10
N HIS A 60 -0.56 3.29 -1.03
CA HIS A 60 0.40 2.20 -0.86
C HIS A 60 -0.24 0.87 -0.45
N GLY A 61 0.54 -0.21 -0.46
CA GLY A 61 0.15 -1.56 -0.06
C GLY A 61 0.21 -1.82 1.45
N TYR A 62 -0.12 -3.06 1.84
CA TYR A 62 -0.04 -3.51 3.21
C TYR A 62 1.42 -3.59 3.69
N GLY A 63 1.70 -3.04 4.88
CA GLY A 63 3.03 -3.04 5.49
C GLY A 63 4.01 -2.06 4.84
N ASP A 64 3.61 -1.34 3.82
CA ASP A 64 4.38 -0.36 3.04
C ASP A 64 4.14 1.08 3.55
N SER A 65 4.51 2.09 2.78
CA SER A 65 4.30 3.51 3.10
C SER A 65 4.25 4.36 1.82
N TYR A 66 4.03 5.66 2.00
CA TYR A 66 4.10 6.65 0.91
C TYR A 66 5.35 6.51 0.03
N THR A 67 6.45 6.02 0.58
CA THR A 67 7.75 5.92 -0.10
C THR A 67 7.80 4.91 -1.24
N THR A 68 6.86 3.97 -1.31
CA THR A 68 6.74 3.03 -2.44
C THR A 68 6.63 3.75 -3.78
N TRP A 69 6.12 5.00 -3.75
CA TRP A 69 5.87 5.84 -4.89
C TRP A 69 7.02 6.79 -5.25
N ASP A 70 8.17 6.75 -4.54
CA ASP A 70 9.31 7.63 -4.80
C ASP A 70 9.75 7.62 -6.27
N GLY A 71 9.69 6.44 -6.91
CA GLY A 71 9.98 6.29 -8.33
C GLY A 71 8.99 7.06 -9.22
N TRP A 72 7.68 6.90 -8.95
CA TRP A 72 6.65 7.59 -9.71
C TRP A 72 6.67 9.10 -9.49
N VAL A 73 6.94 9.58 -8.28
CA VAL A 73 7.06 11.01 -8.01
C VAL A 73 8.16 11.65 -8.83
N ARG A 74 9.34 11.01 -8.95
CA ARG A 74 10.45 11.50 -9.77
C ARG A 74 10.07 11.64 -11.24
N GLU A 75 9.27 10.70 -11.77
CA GLU A 75 8.88 10.67 -13.18
C GLU A 75 7.68 11.58 -13.48
N LEU A 76 6.72 11.67 -12.55
CA LEU A 76 5.42 12.30 -12.77
C LEU A 76 5.26 13.68 -12.14
N GLY A 77 6.09 14.07 -11.17
CA GLY A 77 5.92 15.31 -10.39
C GLY A 77 6.02 16.62 -11.20
N ARG A 78 6.49 16.56 -12.47
CA ARG A 78 6.46 17.70 -13.40
C ARG A 78 5.15 17.79 -14.19
N GLN A 79 4.34 16.75 -14.18
CA GLN A 79 3.13 16.60 -15.00
C GLN A 79 1.87 16.56 -14.14
N PHE A 80 2.00 16.16 -12.86
CA PHE A 80 0.90 16.00 -11.94
C PHE A 80 1.22 16.64 -10.59
N ARG A 81 0.20 17.18 -9.93
CA ARG A 81 0.21 17.43 -8.49
C ARG A 81 -0.03 16.07 -7.84
N ILE A 82 0.90 15.60 -7.04
CA ILE A 82 0.87 14.25 -6.44
C ILE A 82 0.64 14.37 -4.95
N ILE A 83 -0.35 13.65 -4.44
CA ILE A 83 -0.55 13.43 -3.01
C ILE A 83 -0.39 11.94 -2.75
N ARG A 84 0.50 11.58 -1.83
CA ARG A 84 0.70 10.22 -1.37
C ARG A 84 0.58 10.19 0.15
N LEU A 85 -0.38 9.41 0.65
CA LEU A 85 -0.70 9.36 2.08
C LEU A 85 -0.34 8.01 2.68
N ASP A 86 -0.10 8.02 3.98
CA ASP A 86 0.07 6.80 4.77
C ASP A 86 -1.26 6.38 5.39
N PHE A 87 -1.61 5.12 5.23
CA PHE A 87 -2.76 4.54 5.91
C PHE A 87 -2.55 4.44 7.43
N PRO A 88 -3.62 4.36 8.24
CA PRO A 88 -3.51 4.06 9.67
C PRO A 88 -2.65 2.82 9.92
N GLY A 89 -1.68 2.93 10.85
CA GLY A 89 -0.73 1.85 11.15
C GLY A 89 0.43 1.72 10.16
N HIS A 90 0.66 2.72 9.30
CA HIS A 90 1.73 2.72 8.31
C HIS A 90 2.45 4.08 8.28
N GLY A 91 3.69 4.07 7.81
CA GLY A 91 4.51 5.26 7.61
C GLY A 91 4.60 6.14 8.84
N LEU A 92 4.22 7.42 8.71
CA LEU A 92 4.18 8.40 9.81
C LEU A 92 2.76 8.70 10.31
N THR A 93 1.72 8.04 9.79
CA THR A 93 0.34 8.24 10.24
C THR A 93 0.13 7.64 11.63
N ARG A 94 -0.29 8.48 12.59
CA ARG A 94 -0.64 8.08 13.95
C ARG A 94 -2.11 7.70 14.01
N ALA A 95 -2.40 6.56 14.62
CA ALA A 95 -3.76 6.05 14.79
C ALA A 95 -3.91 5.40 16.18
N PRO A 96 -5.14 5.32 16.72
CA PRO A 96 -5.41 4.55 17.94
C PRO A 96 -4.96 3.09 17.76
N CYS A 97 -4.35 2.49 18.78
CA CYS A 97 -3.80 1.14 18.71
C CYS A 97 -4.85 0.04 18.52
N ASP A 98 -6.11 0.34 18.71
CA ASP A 98 -7.28 -0.53 18.47
C ASP A 98 -7.91 -0.31 17.08
N TYR A 99 -7.31 0.53 16.23
CA TYR A 99 -7.74 0.68 14.85
C TYR A 99 -7.66 -0.66 14.11
N VAL A 100 -8.73 -1.01 13.39
CA VAL A 100 -8.82 -2.28 12.64
C VAL A 100 -8.72 -1.99 11.15
N LEU A 101 -7.72 -2.61 10.49
CA LEU A 101 -7.54 -2.48 9.05
C LEU A 101 -8.58 -3.29 8.29
N ARG A 102 -9.51 -2.58 7.64
CA ARG A 102 -10.55 -3.14 6.76
C ARG A 102 -10.63 -2.31 5.48
N GLY A 103 -10.79 -2.98 4.33
CA GLY A 103 -10.83 -2.31 3.04
C GLY A 103 -11.93 -1.25 2.92
N ASP A 104 -13.12 -1.55 3.44
CA ASP A 104 -14.25 -0.63 3.47
C ASP A 104 -13.99 0.62 4.34
N ALA A 105 -13.42 0.43 5.53
CA ALA A 105 -13.06 1.52 6.43
C ALA A 105 -11.92 2.38 5.87
N LEU A 106 -10.96 1.77 5.17
CA LEU A 106 -9.87 2.50 4.50
C LEU A 106 -10.38 3.32 3.31
N ALA A 107 -11.40 2.86 2.59
CA ALA A 107 -12.02 3.65 1.53
C ALA A 107 -12.71 4.91 2.10
N GLU A 108 -13.46 4.80 3.20
CA GLU A 108 -14.05 5.94 3.90
C GLU A 108 -12.97 6.86 4.51
N PHE A 109 -11.86 6.29 4.98
CA PHE A 109 -10.71 7.07 5.46
C PHE A 109 -10.14 7.96 4.35
N VAL A 110 -9.96 7.42 3.12
CA VAL A 110 -9.45 8.22 1.98
C VAL A 110 -10.47 9.28 1.56
N ASP A 111 -11.78 8.99 1.59
CA ASP A 111 -12.82 9.98 1.31
C ASP A 111 -12.81 11.11 2.35
N ALA A 112 -12.73 10.78 3.64
CA ALA A 112 -12.65 11.77 4.71
C ALA A 112 -11.37 12.63 4.61
N PHE A 113 -10.24 12.02 4.23
CA PHE A 113 -9.00 12.74 3.96
C PHE A 113 -9.17 13.72 2.79
N ALA A 114 -9.72 13.27 1.67
CA ALA A 114 -9.97 14.11 0.51
C ALA A 114 -10.94 15.26 0.82
N ALA A 115 -11.99 14.98 1.57
CA ALA A 115 -12.94 16.00 2.02
C ALA A 115 -12.31 17.03 2.97
N LYS A 116 -11.45 16.57 3.90
CA LYS A 116 -10.77 17.45 4.86
C LYS A 116 -9.80 18.42 4.21
N LEU A 117 -9.20 18.03 3.09
CA LEU A 117 -8.28 18.86 2.31
C LEU A 117 -9.00 19.61 1.16
N ASP A 118 -10.33 19.55 1.08
CA ASP A 118 -11.13 20.14 0.01
C ASP A 118 -10.58 19.77 -1.39
N LEU A 119 -10.15 18.50 -1.56
CA LEU A 119 -9.59 18.07 -2.83
C LEU A 119 -10.66 18.08 -3.92
N PRO A 120 -10.35 18.61 -5.13
CA PRO A 120 -11.22 18.47 -6.29
C PRO A 120 -11.34 16.99 -6.70
N GLN A 121 -12.03 16.72 -7.81
CA GLN A 121 -11.90 15.42 -8.44
C GLN A 121 -10.43 15.10 -8.77
N PHE A 122 -10.03 13.85 -8.58
CA PHE A 122 -8.64 13.42 -8.76
C PHE A 122 -8.54 12.07 -9.48
N SER A 123 -7.39 11.84 -10.08
CA SER A 123 -6.99 10.51 -10.50
C SER A 123 -6.42 9.74 -9.30
N LEU A 124 -6.72 8.46 -9.21
CA LEU A 124 -6.36 7.62 -8.07
C LEU A 124 -5.55 6.42 -8.53
N ALA A 125 -4.36 6.22 -7.95
CA ALA A 125 -3.60 5.01 -8.15
C ALA A 125 -3.41 4.28 -6.82
N GLY A 126 -3.55 2.95 -6.83
CA GLY A 126 -3.35 2.14 -5.64
C GLY A 126 -2.62 0.84 -5.94
N SER A 127 -1.66 0.49 -5.07
CA SER A 127 -0.92 -0.77 -5.13
C SER A 127 -1.46 -1.76 -4.11
N SER A 128 -1.65 -3.02 -4.51
CA SER A 128 -2.02 -4.11 -3.61
C SER A 128 -3.27 -3.79 -2.76
N MET A 129 -3.14 -3.69 -1.44
CA MET A 129 -4.18 -3.21 -0.52
C MET A 129 -4.71 -1.82 -0.94
N GLY A 130 -3.82 -0.88 -1.27
CA GLY A 130 -4.20 0.43 -1.76
C GLY A 130 -5.02 0.38 -3.05
N GLY A 131 -4.75 -0.60 -3.92
CA GLY A 131 -5.56 -0.87 -5.10
C GLY A 131 -6.97 -1.36 -4.76
N SER A 132 -7.09 -2.22 -3.73
CA SER A 132 -8.40 -2.63 -3.22
C SER A 132 -9.18 -1.45 -2.65
N VAL A 133 -8.53 -0.59 -1.89
CA VAL A 133 -9.15 0.63 -1.35
C VAL A 133 -9.57 1.56 -2.50
N ALA A 134 -8.73 1.68 -3.53
CA ALA A 134 -8.98 2.57 -4.66
C ALA A 134 -10.23 2.17 -5.47
N TRP A 135 -10.41 0.90 -5.83
CA TRP A 135 -11.62 0.49 -6.55
C TRP A 135 -12.87 0.52 -5.67
N GLN A 136 -12.74 0.28 -4.36
CA GLN A 136 -13.86 0.41 -3.42
C GLN A 136 -14.29 1.87 -3.27
N LEU A 137 -13.34 2.80 -3.18
CA LEU A 137 -13.62 4.24 -3.16
C LEU A 137 -14.30 4.70 -4.45
N ALA A 138 -13.78 4.30 -5.61
CA ALA A 138 -14.35 4.68 -6.91
C ALA A 138 -15.78 4.17 -7.10
N LEU A 139 -16.16 3.04 -6.52
CA LEU A 139 -17.53 2.54 -6.52
C LEU A 139 -18.47 3.34 -5.61
N ARG A 140 -17.99 3.79 -4.45
CA ARG A 140 -18.80 4.51 -3.45
C ARG A 140 -18.94 5.99 -3.77
N HIS A 141 -17.87 6.58 -4.30
CA HIS A 141 -17.74 8.01 -4.57
C HIS A 141 -17.31 8.26 -6.02
N PRO A 142 -18.12 7.82 -7.02
CA PRO A 142 -17.76 7.92 -8.44
C PRO A 142 -17.49 9.37 -8.87
N ASP A 143 -18.14 10.34 -8.24
CA ASP A 143 -17.96 11.77 -8.54
C ASP A 143 -16.60 12.32 -8.14
N ARG A 144 -15.82 11.58 -7.34
CA ARG A 144 -14.48 12.00 -6.90
C ARG A 144 -13.38 11.55 -7.85
N ILE A 145 -13.59 10.48 -8.63
CA ILE A 145 -12.50 9.78 -9.32
C ILE A 145 -12.56 10.03 -10.82
N ASN A 146 -11.60 10.77 -11.34
CA ASN A 146 -11.46 11.04 -12.77
C ASN A 146 -10.93 9.83 -13.55
N ALA A 147 -9.96 9.12 -12.98
CA ALA A 147 -9.37 7.91 -13.53
C ALA A 147 -8.80 7.02 -12.42
N LEU A 148 -8.75 5.73 -12.66
CA LEU A 148 -8.29 4.74 -11.69
C LEU A 148 -7.13 3.93 -12.26
N ILE A 149 -6.07 3.77 -11.47
CA ILE A 149 -4.93 2.90 -11.78
C ILE A 149 -4.78 1.87 -10.66
N LEU A 150 -4.87 0.60 -11.01
CA LEU A 150 -4.80 -0.54 -10.10
C LEU A 150 -3.50 -1.28 -10.35
N VAL A 151 -2.54 -1.17 -9.43
CA VAL A 151 -1.19 -1.78 -9.55
C VAL A 151 -1.14 -3.01 -8.65
N ASP A 152 -1.07 -4.18 -9.24
CA ASP A 152 -1.12 -5.48 -8.54
C ASP A 152 -2.19 -5.51 -7.44
N ALA A 153 -3.35 -4.97 -7.77
CA ALA A 153 -4.40 -4.64 -6.82
C ALA A 153 -5.07 -5.89 -6.24
N ALA A 154 -5.25 -5.92 -4.94
CA ALA A 154 -6.10 -6.91 -4.30
C ALA A 154 -7.57 -6.70 -4.72
N GLY A 155 -8.28 -7.81 -4.90
CA GLY A 155 -9.68 -7.77 -5.36
C GLY A 155 -10.27 -9.17 -5.40
N PHE A 156 -9.91 -9.99 -6.37
CA PHE A 156 -10.31 -11.39 -6.40
C PHE A 156 -9.36 -12.25 -5.57
N PRO A 157 -9.88 -13.28 -4.86
CA PRO A 157 -9.02 -14.25 -4.19
C PRO A 157 -8.10 -14.97 -5.19
N ASN A 158 -6.88 -15.30 -4.76
CA ASN A 158 -5.99 -16.15 -5.52
C ASN A 158 -6.61 -17.55 -5.73
N GLU A 159 -6.49 -18.09 -6.94
CA GLU A 159 -7.08 -19.39 -7.31
C GLU A 159 -6.08 -20.54 -7.24
N GLN A 160 -4.82 -20.25 -7.51
CA GLN A 160 -3.79 -21.28 -7.48
C GLN A 160 -3.26 -21.44 -6.07
N SER A 161 -3.28 -22.67 -5.60
CA SER A 161 -2.64 -23.04 -4.32
C SER A 161 -1.17 -23.39 -4.58
N PRO A 162 -0.35 -23.40 -3.58
CA PRO A 162 0.26 -22.27 -2.94
C PRO A 162 1.67 -22.07 -3.47
N VAL A 163 1.94 -20.98 -4.12
CA VAL A 163 3.28 -20.41 -3.96
C VAL A 163 3.50 -20.36 -2.45
N ARG A 164 4.61 -20.87 -1.98
CA ARG A 164 4.91 -20.97 -0.55
C ARG A 164 5.05 -19.54 -0.03
N LEU A 165 3.96 -18.97 0.50
CA LEU A 165 3.96 -17.61 1.06
C LEU A 165 5.15 -17.45 2.02
N PRO A 166 5.80 -16.29 2.04
CA PRO A 166 6.86 -15.98 2.99
C PRO A 166 6.50 -16.38 4.41
N ILE A 167 7.49 -16.81 5.20
CA ILE A 167 7.29 -17.35 6.54
C ILE A 167 6.52 -16.39 7.46
N ALA A 168 6.69 -15.09 7.29
CA ALA A 168 5.98 -14.07 8.05
C ALA A 168 4.45 -14.20 7.89
N TYR A 169 3.95 -14.38 6.65
CA TYR A 169 2.53 -14.60 6.38
C TYR A 169 2.01 -15.90 7.00
N GLN A 170 2.84 -16.98 6.96
CA GLN A 170 2.47 -18.25 7.56
C GLN A 170 2.33 -18.13 9.08
N ILE A 171 3.25 -17.44 9.74
CA ILE A 171 3.22 -17.16 11.18
C ILE A 171 2.01 -16.30 11.54
N ALA A 172 1.72 -15.24 10.77
CA ALA A 172 0.62 -14.31 11.01
C ALA A 172 -0.78 -14.97 10.95
N ARG A 173 -0.92 -16.16 10.37
CA ARG A 173 -2.18 -16.91 10.35
C ARG A 173 -2.62 -17.38 11.74
N PHE A 174 -1.68 -17.52 12.69
CA PHE A 174 -1.96 -17.99 14.04
C PHE A 174 -1.99 -16.84 15.04
N ARG A 175 -2.91 -16.87 16.01
CA ARG A 175 -3.01 -15.83 17.05
C ARG A 175 -1.70 -15.64 17.82
N LEU A 176 -1.05 -16.73 18.23
CA LEU A 176 0.26 -16.67 18.91
C LEU A 176 1.35 -16.13 17.97
N GLY A 177 1.32 -16.49 16.70
CA GLY A 177 2.24 -15.97 15.71
C GLY A 177 2.15 -14.44 15.57
N ARG A 178 0.93 -13.89 15.54
CA ARG A 178 0.72 -12.43 15.54
C ARG A 178 1.27 -11.76 16.80
N VAL A 179 1.12 -12.39 17.97
CA VAL A 179 1.70 -11.88 19.23
C VAL A 179 3.22 -11.86 19.14
N VAL A 180 3.85 -12.89 18.58
CA VAL A 180 5.30 -12.91 18.35
C VAL A 180 5.71 -11.81 17.40
N LEU A 181 5.12 -11.73 16.21
CA LEU A 181 5.46 -10.74 15.18
C LEU A 181 5.29 -9.28 15.63
N ARG A 182 4.37 -9.01 16.55
CA ARG A 182 4.22 -7.66 17.13
C ARG A 182 5.39 -7.22 18.00
N ASN A 183 6.17 -8.14 18.53
CA ASN A 183 7.12 -7.87 19.60
C ASN A 183 8.58 -8.13 19.21
N ILE A 184 8.84 -8.88 18.15
CA ILE A 184 10.20 -9.18 17.71
C ILE A 184 10.72 -8.14 16.72
N ASP A 185 12.04 -8.08 16.57
CA ASP A 185 12.66 -7.47 15.42
C ASP A 185 12.37 -8.35 14.19
N ASN A 186 11.66 -7.79 13.23
CA ASN A 186 11.20 -8.49 12.04
C ASN A 186 11.96 -8.07 10.77
N GLN A 187 13.09 -7.37 10.89
CA GLN A 187 13.86 -6.86 9.75
C GLN A 187 14.23 -7.95 8.75
N SER A 188 14.74 -9.10 9.23
CA SER A 188 15.07 -10.23 8.35
C SER A 188 13.84 -10.83 7.66
N LEU A 189 12.70 -10.88 8.34
CA LEU A 189 11.45 -11.34 7.76
C LEU A 189 10.92 -10.38 6.68
N ILE A 190 11.14 -9.08 6.86
CA ILE A 190 10.81 -8.05 5.87
C ILE A 190 11.72 -8.16 4.65
N ASP A 191 13.02 -8.37 4.84
CA ASP A 191 13.96 -8.59 3.74
C ASP A 191 13.57 -9.80 2.88
N ASP A 192 13.27 -10.93 3.53
CA ASP A 192 12.80 -12.14 2.85
C ASP A 192 11.47 -11.91 2.10
N LEU A 193 10.54 -11.16 2.73
CA LEU A 193 9.25 -10.82 2.16
C LEU A 193 9.42 -9.95 0.91
N LEU A 194 10.13 -8.83 1.02
CA LEU A 194 10.35 -7.91 -0.09
C LEU A 194 11.07 -8.59 -1.27
N LYS A 195 12.07 -9.45 -0.98
CA LYS A 195 12.73 -10.25 -2.01
C LYS A 195 11.83 -11.30 -2.66
N ALA A 196 10.82 -11.80 -1.93
CA ALA A 196 9.83 -12.69 -2.52
C ALA A 196 8.81 -11.93 -3.40
N ASP A 197 8.52 -10.67 -3.05
CA ASP A 197 7.53 -9.84 -3.73
C ASP A 197 8.01 -9.32 -5.10
N VAL A 198 9.33 -9.30 -5.36
CA VAL A 198 9.89 -8.80 -6.62
C VAL A 198 10.57 -9.91 -7.45
N TYR A 199 10.60 -9.73 -8.76
CA TYR A 199 11.37 -10.59 -9.66
C TYR A 199 12.86 -10.25 -9.62
N ASP A 200 13.22 -8.97 -9.81
CA ASP A 200 14.59 -8.47 -9.68
C ASP A 200 14.91 -8.11 -8.23
N LYS A 201 15.52 -9.05 -7.51
CA LYS A 201 15.86 -8.88 -6.09
C LYS A 201 16.92 -7.81 -5.83
N SER A 202 17.63 -7.33 -6.85
CA SER A 202 18.64 -6.29 -6.71
C SER A 202 18.05 -4.92 -6.37
N VAL A 203 16.76 -4.70 -6.62
CA VAL A 203 16.07 -3.46 -6.26
C VAL A 203 15.80 -3.36 -4.75
N ILE A 204 15.86 -4.48 -4.03
CA ILE A 204 15.69 -4.53 -2.57
C ILE A 204 17.03 -4.20 -1.91
N THR A 205 17.19 -2.93 -1.58
CA THR A 205 18.38 -2.43 -0.89
C THR A 205 18.24 -2.53 0.63
N PRO A 206 19.34 -2.61 1.38
CA PRO A 206 19.28 -2.56 2.85
C PRO A 206 18.52 -1.33 3.37
N ALA A 207 18.70 -0.16 2.74
CA ALA A 207 18.01 1.07 3.13
C ALA A 207 16.47 0.97 2.93
N LEU A 208 16.02 0.25 1.91
CA LEU A 208 14.59 -0.01 1.71
C LEU A 208 14.05 -0.93 2.82
N VAL A 209 14.77 -2.00 3.14
CA VAL A 209 14.39 -2.94 4.21
C VAL A 209 14.35 -2.24 5.57
N ASP A 210 15.39 -1.45 5.90
CA ASP A 210 15.47 -0.67 7.13
C ASP A 210 14.25 0.25 7.26
N ARG A 211 13.92 0.99 6.20
CA ARG A 211 12.78 1.92 6.19
C ARG A 211 11.45 1.22 6.46
N TRP A 212 11.20 0.09 5.80
CA TRP A 212 10.01 -0.71 6.04
C TRP A 212 9.93 -1.23 7.48
N ALA A 213 11.04 -1.74 8.01
CA ALA A 213 11.12 -2.23 9.37
C ALA A 213 10.91 -1.12 10.40
N GLU A 214 11.51 0.05 10.20
CA GLU A 214 11.39 1.18 11.10
C GLU A 214 9.97 1.74 11.14
N PHE A 215 9.30 1.92 10.00
CA PHE A 215 7.91 2.37 9.97
C PHE A 215 6.96 1.37 10.65
N GLN A 216 7.17 0.07 10.50
CA GLN A 216 6.36 -0.92 11.21
C GLN A 216 6.58 -0.89 12.72
N ARG A 217 7.71 -0.34 13.19
CA ARG A 217 8.04 -0.16 14.61
C ARG A 217 7.54 1.15 15.20
N ALA A 218 6.81 1.98 14.47
CA ALA A 218 6.11 3.12 15.07
C ALA A 218 5.09 2.63 16.13
N PRO A 219 4.82 3.41 17.18
CA PRO A 219 3.92 3.02 18.26
C PRO A 219 2.54 2.58 17.76
N GLY A 220 2.14 1.36 18.08
CA GLY A 220 0.84 0.78 17.67
C GLY A 220 0.80 0.16 16.28
N HIS A 221 1.73 0.46 15.35
CA HIS A 221 1.67 0.01 13.96
C HIS A 221 1.60 -1.51 13.82
N ARG A 222 2.47 -2.26 14.49
CA ARG A 222 2.46 -3.73 14.43
C ARG A 222 1.15 -4.32 14.96
N THR A 223 0.50 -3.65 15.91
CA THR A 223 -0.81 -4.09 16.40
C THR A 223 -1.90 -3.88 15.35
N ILE A 224 -1.91 -2.71 14.72
CA ILE A 224 -2.85 -2.36 13.65
C ILE A 224 -2.63 -3.27 12.43
N LEU A 225 -1.39 -3.47 11.99
CA LEU A 225 -1.05 -4.39 10.90
C LEU A 225 -1.59 -5.80 11.15
N MET A 226 -1.40 -6.33 12.38
CA MET A 226 -1.89 -7.66 12.73
C MET A 226 -3.43 -7.74 12.91
N SER A 227 -4.15 -6.62 12.84
CA SER A 227 -5.62 -6.57 12.87
C SER A 227 -6.25 -6.74 11.49
N ALA A 228 -5.46 -6.69 10.41
CA ALA A 228 -5.96 -6.71 9.04
C ALA A 228 -6.88 -7.89 8.76
N ASP A 229 -8.03 -7.59 8.14
CA ASP A 229 -8.98 -8.59 7.66
C ASP A 229 -8.88 -8.69 6.13
N PRO A 230 -8.15 -9.70 5.61
CA PRO A 230 -7.94 -9.86 4.17
C PRO A 230 -9.24 -10.14 3.40
N THR A 231 -10.31 -10.59 4.06
CA THR A 231 -11.59 -10.84 3.39
C THR A 231 -12.25 -9.55 2.93
N THR A 232 -11.96 -8.43 3.60
CA THR A 232 -12.48 -7.12 3.22
C THR A 232 -11.69 -6.47 2.08
N LEU A 233 -10.51 -6.98 1.77
CA LEU A 233 -9.65 -6.53 0.67
C LEU A 233 -9.86 -7.36 -0.61
N ASN A 234 -10.15 -8.65 -0.47
CA ASN A 234 -10.35 -9.60 -1.57
C ASN A 234 -11.84 -9.95 -1.74
N ASN A 235 -12.69 -8.94 -1.81
CA ASN A 235 -14.14 -9.07 -1.89
C ASN A 235 -14.72 -8.58 -3.23
N ALA A 236 -13.89 -8.41 -4.26
CA ALA A 236 -14.33 -8.04 -5.58
C ALA A 236 -15.20 -9.14 -6.20
N SER A 237 -16.23 -8.72 -6.90
CA SER A 237 -17.03 -9.61 -7.72
C SER A 237 -17.41 -8.93 -9.04
N ALA A 238 -17.51 -9.71 -10.12
CA ALA A 238 -17.79 -9.17 -11.43
C ALA A 238 -19.09 -8.34 -11.45
N PRO A 239 -20.21 -8.78 -10.83
CA PRO A 239 -21.43 -7.96 -10.79
C PRO A 239 -21.27 -6.60 -10.12
N VAL A 240 -20.42 -6.48 -9.09
CA VAL A 240 -20.17 -5.22 -8.39
C VAL A 240 -19.29 -4.29 -9.22
N LEU A 241 -18.23 -4.83 -9.84
CA LEU A 241 -17.29 -4.05 -10.65
C LEU A 241 -17.90 -3.50 -11.96
N LEU A 242 -19.02 -4.05 -12.42
CA LEU A 242 -19.78 -3.50 -13.56
C LEU A 242 -20.27 -2.07 -13.32
N TYR A 243 -20.40 -1.64 -12.07
CA TYR A 243 -20.83 -0.29 -11.70
C TYR A 243 -19.68 0.70 -11.58
N LEU A 244 -18.43 0.27 -11.77
CA LEU A 244 -17.28 1.16 -11.74
C LEU A 244 -17.28 2.05 -12.99
N GLN A 245 -17.43 3.35 -12.79
CA GLN A 245 -17.58 4.34 -13.87
C GLN A 245 -16.24 4.95 -14.30
N ALA A 246 -15.28 5.04 -13.36
CA ALA A 246 -14.01 5.65 -13.64
C ALA A 246 -13.23 4.86 -14.72
N PRO A 247 -12.72 5.51 -15.76
CA PRO A 247 -11.79 4.86 -16.68
C PRO A 247 -10.65 4.22 -15.92
N THR A 248 -10.37 2.94 -16.19
CA THR A 248 -9.47 2.14 -15.36
C THR A 248 -8.31 1.55 -16.15
N LEU A 249 -7.10 1.68 -15.60
CA LEU A 249 -5.91 0.95 -16.00
C LEU A 249 -5.57 -0.07 -14.92
N VAL A 250 -5.44 -1.33 -15.29
CA VAL A 250 -4.93 -2.41 -14.44
C VAL A 250 -3.50 -2.73 -14.86
N ILE A 251 -2.58 -2.71 -13.92
CA ILE A 251 -1.17 -3.04 -14.11
C ILE A 251 -0.84 -4.25 -13.24
N THR A 252 -0.11 -5.22 -13.78
CA THR A 252 0.38 -6.37 -13.01
C THR A 252 1.71 -6.88 -13.54
N GLY A 253 2.55 -7.41 -12.65
CA GLY A 253 3.69 -8.22 -13.01
C GLY A 253 3.29 -9.66 -13.33
N ASP A 254 3.92 -10.33 -14.32
CA ASP A 254 3.63 -11.72 -14.64
C ASP A 254 4.18 -12.71 -13.60
N SER A 255 5.09 -12.25 -12.77
CA SER A 255 5.78 -13.01 -11.72
C SER A 255 5.32 -12.63 -10.31
N ASP A 256 4.17 -11.94 -10.17
CA ASP A 256 3.58 -11.60 -8.88
C ASP A 256 3.10 -12.86 -8.15
N VAL A 257 3.69 -13.10 -6.98
CA VAL A 257 3.37 -14.25 -6.12
C VAL A 257 2.42 -13.91 -4.97
N VAL A 258 2.12 -12.62 -4.78
CA VAL A 258 1.26 -12.11 -3.71
C VAL A 258 -0.17 -11.97 -4.20
N VAL A 259 -0.36 -11.24 -5.30
CA VAL A 259 -1.64 -11.13 -6.02
C VAL A 259 -1.45 -11.75 -7.40
N GLU A 260 -1.97 -12.96 -7.57
CA GLU A 260 -1.79 -13.69 -8.83
C GLU A 260 -2.19 -12.84 -10.04
N PRO A 261 -1.41 -12.87 -11.15
CA PRO A 261 -1.76 -12.15 -12.38
C PRO A 261 -3.14 -12.51 -12.92
N ALA A 262 -3.66 -13.69 -12.57
CA ALA A 262 -5.03 -14.10 -12.86
C ALA A 262 -6.07 -13.19 -12.20
N SER A 263 -5.81 -12.70 -10.98
CA SER A 263 -6.69 -11.74 -10.28
C SER A 263 -6.76 -10.40 -11.02
N ALA A 264 -5.62 -9.87 -11.47
CA ALA A 264 -5.56 -8.65 -12.28
C ALA A 264 -6.31 -8.79 -13.61
N ARG A 265 -6.19 -9.95 -14.29
CA ARG A 265 -6.96 -10.26 -15.51
C ARG A 265 -8.47 -10.27 -15.24
N LYS A 266 -8.90 -10.83 -14.10
CA LYS A 266 -10.31 -10.82 -13.69
C LYS A 266 -10.81 -9.41 -13.38
N LEU A 267 -10.01 -8.59 -12.69
CA LEU A 267 -10.33 -7.18 -12.45
C LEU A 267 -10.53 -6.45 -13.78
N ALA A 268 -9.59 -6.56 -14.71
CA ALA A 268 -9.68 -5.91 -16.01
C ALA A 268 -10.87 -6.41 -16.85
N ALA A 269 -11.19 -7.70 -16.76
CA ALA A 269 -12.34 -8.26 -17.48
C ALA A 269 -13.69 -7.85 -16.87
N ALA A 270 -13.75 -7.61 -15.56
CA ALA A 270 -14.97 -7.25 -14.85
C ALA A 270 -15.28 -5.75 -14.86
N ILE A 271 -14.27 -4.89 -15.04
CA ILE A 271 -14.42 -3.43 -15.07
C ILE A 271 -14.69 -2.97 -16.50
N PRO A 272 -15.79 -2.26 -16.78
CA PRO A 272 -16.13 -1.80 -18.12
C PRO A 272 -15.04 -0.92 -18.74
N GLY A 273 -14.54 -1.31 -19.91
CA GLY A 273 -13.53 -0.54 -20.66
C GLY A 273 -12.14 -0.46 -20.01
N ALA A 274 -11.86 -1.27 -18.99
CA ALA A 274 -10.55 -1.31 -18.38
C ALA A 274 -9.46 -1.77 -19.37
N LYS A 275 -8.30 -1.10 -19.28
CA LYS A 275 -7.08 -1.53 -19.98
C LYS A 275 -6.24 -2.40 -19.04
N LEU A 276 -5.54 -3.39 -19.57
CA LEU A 276 -4.63 -4.24 -18.82
C LEU A 276 -3.22 -4.16 -19.40
N ILE A 277 -2.24 -3.94 -18.53
CA ILE A 277 -0.82 -4.07 -18.84
C ILE A 277 -0.24 -5.17 -17.95
N VAL A 278 0.43 -6.14 -18.57
CA VAL A 278 1.15 -7.22 -17.88
C VAL A 278 2.63 -7.06 -18.18
N TYR A 279 3.44 -6.83 -17.16
CA TYR A 279 4.88 -6.68 -17.32
C TYR A 279 5.58 -8.03 -17.20
N PRO A 280 6.33 -8.45 -18.23
CA PRO A 280 7.12 -9.68 -18.15
C PRO A 280 8.30 -9.50 -17.19
N HIS A 281 8.56 -10.54 -16.39
CA HIS A 281 9.66 -10.56 -15.42
C HIS A 281 9.59 -9.42 -14.39
N VAL A 282 8.40 -9.16 -13.87
CA VAL A 282 8.13 -8.17 -12.82
C VAL A 282 7.27 -8.84 -11.75
N GLY A 283 7.58 -8.57 -10.48
CA GLY A 283 6.84 -9.09 -9.34
C GLY A 283 5.69 -8.17 -8.90
N HIS A 284 5.42 -8.16 -7.60
CA HIS A 284 4.30 -7.47 -6.95
C HIS A 284 4.44 -5.95 -6.85
N LEU A 285 5.64 -5.40 -7.08
CA LEU A 285 5.95 -3.98 -6.85
C LEU A 285 6.48 -3.29 -8.12
N PRO A 286 5.71 -3.21 -9.23
CA PRO A 286 6.15 -2.58 -10.48
C PRO A 286 6.59 -1.12 -10.30
N GLN A 287 6.00 -0.39 -9.33
CA GLN A 287 6.36 0.98 -8.99
C GLN A 287 7.75 1.11 -8.35
N ILE A 288 8.30 0.01 -7.80
CA ILE A 288 9.66 -0.08 -7.26
C ILE A 288 10.59 -0.75 -8.26
N GLU A 289 10.14 -1.83 -8.89
CA GLU A 289 10.98 -2.69 -9.73
C GLU A 289 11.27 -2.08 -11.10
N ILE A 290 10.27 -1.42 -11.69
CA ILE A 290 10.37 -0.77 -13.01
C ILE A 290 9.73 0.63 -12.99
N PRO A 291 10.15 1.54 -12.09
CA PRO A 291 9.44 2.80 -11.83
C PRO A 291 9.28 3.68 -13.07
N GLN A 292 10.31 3.78 -13.92
CA GLN A 292 10.26 4.61 -15.14
C GLN A 292 9.20 4.11 -16.11
N ARG A 293 9.17 2.80 -16.36
CA ARG A 293 8.24 2.19 -17.30
C ARG A 293 6.82 2.22 -16.79
N SER A 294 6.59 1.82 -15.53
CA SER A 294 5.26 1.81 -14.94
C SER A 294 4.67 3.22 -14.79
N ALA A 295 5.50 4.23 -14.45
CA ALA A 295 5.09 5.62 -14.42
C ALA A 295 4.75 6.16 -15.80
N ALA A 296 5.55 5.84 -16.84
CA ALA A 296 5.30 6.29 -18.22
C ALA A 296 3.96 5.73 -18.75
N ASP A 297 3.67 4.45 -18.50
CA ASP A 297 2.41 3.84 -18.91
C ASP A 297 1.22 4.45 -18.17
N ALA A 298 1.38 4.75 -16.87
CA ALA A 298 0.39 5.46 -16.06
C ALA A 298 0.12 6.88 -16.60
N ALA A 299 1.19 7.65 -16.90
CA ALA A 299 1.08 9.00 -17.49
C ALA A 299 0.38 8.97 -18.85
N ALA A 300 0.76 8.06 -19.73
CA ALA A 300 0.13 7.91 -21.04
C ALA A 300 -1.37 7.59 -20.93
N PHE A 301 -1.74 6.76 -19.95
CA PHE A 301 -3.14 6.48 -19.66
C PHE A 301 -3.88 7.73 -19.18
N LEU A 302 -3.34 8.45 -18.19
CA LEU A 302 -3.98 9.65 -17.64
C LEU A 302 -4.12 10.77 -18.66
N GLN A 303 -3.10 11.01 -19.48
CA GLN A 303 -3.10 12.05 -20.53
C GLN A 303 -4.00 11.72 -21.72
N SER A 304 -4.32 10.46 -21.96
CA SER A 304 -5.25 10.05 -23.03
C SER A 304 -6.72 10.35 -22.72
N ARG A 305 -6.98 11.03 -21.59
CA ARG A 305 -8.34 11.37 -21.13
C ARG A 305 -8.63 12.85 -21.38
N PRO A 306 -9.83 13.17 -21.83
CA PRO A 306 -10.25 14.57 -22.01
C PRO A 306 -10.33 15.30 -20.67
#